data_11c99f9c567c1210aa220fb78e5b076b
#
_entry.id   11c99f9c567c1210aa220fb78e5b076b
#
_cell.length_a   1.000
_cell.length_b   1.000
_cell.length_c   1.000
_cell.angle_alpha   90.00
_cell.angle_beta   90.00
_cell.angle_gamma   90.00
#
_symmetry.space_group_name_H-M   'P 1'
#
loop_
_entity.id
_entity.type
_entity.pdbx_description
1 polymer ?
#
loop_
_entity_poly.entity_id
_entity_poly.type
_entity_poly.pdbx_seq_one_letter_code
_entity_poly.pdbx_strand_id
1 'polypeptide(L)'
;MTRLRRALADAVAPLRGGGRGWVLLTVAVGWLFTLGLRFLVPALLPQVKDTFHLDNAGAGLAVTVIWGCYALMQFPAGLLADRVGERTVLAASLALSAGSLALLAVAPLFVVFLAGAAAFGIGSGLYGPARGTSLSKAFPRNDGAAFGITLAAGSLGSAVIPLVAGTAVGVVGWRLLVGGTIPAFLFVAALAWTTLPDPIDAGVSPDGGDPATERSLSLPEVLRGLPRALRNRNVILAGLGLTFYLFAFQGLTAFLPTYLVAQEGIDQSVAGGIFAVLFVGGAVSQLAVGSAADRYGARPTLVVVAAVGVLTLLAVPVADGRPVWVGLVFLLGTRMAIAPVTNAYVVARLPPDVRGAAWGLLRTCLFLVGSTGSVFVGAMADADRFDAAFLALGGITAVAVVCYAGLTPRTPRL
;
A
#
# COMPACT_ATOMS: atom_id res chain seq x y z
N MET A 1 -9.39 -8.72 30.36
CA MET A 1 -9.74 -9.37 29.06
C MET A 1 -11.22 -9.20 28.66
N THR A 2 -12.17 -9.09 29.57
CA THR A 2 -13.62 -8.97 29.28
C THR A 2 -14.07 -7.63 28.70
N ARG A 3 -13.47 -6.50 29.10
CA ARG A 3 -13.85 -5.15 28.59
C ARG A 3 -13.43 -4.94 27.12
N LEU A 4 -12.24 -5.38 26.72
CA LEU A 4 -11.76 -5.28 25.33
C LEU A 4 -12.59 -6.16 24.39
N ARG A 5 -12.93 -7.40 24.83
CA ARG A 5 -13.82 -8.28 24.04
C ARG A 5 -15.22 -7.71 23.86
N ARG A 6 -15.79 -7.07 24.87
CA ARG A 6 -17.10 -6.41 24.75
C ARG A 6 -17.01 -5.20 23.82
N ALA A 7 -16.02 -4.32 23.99
CA ALA A 7 -15.82 -3.17 23.11
C ALA A 7 -15.64 -3.57 21.63
N LEU A 8 -14.90 -4.65 21.36
CA LEU A 8 -14.74 -5.20 20.02
C LEU A 8 -16.06 -5.81 19.49
N ALA A 9 -16.80 -6.53 20.33
CA ALA A 9 -18.10 -7.10 19.94
C ALA A 9 -19.12 -6.00 19.62
N ASP A 10 -19.18 -4.95 20.45
CA ASP A 10 -20.07 -3.81 20.24
C ASP A 10 -19.70 -3.00 19.00
N ALA A 11 -18.41 -2.87 18.68
CA ALA A 11 -17.94 -2.22 17.45
C ALA A 11 -18.26 -3.04 16.17
N VAL A 12 -18.28 -4.37 16.28
CA VAL A 12 -18.52 -5.28 15.12
C VAL A 12 -20.00 -5.60 14.94
N ALA A 13 -20.81 -5.56 16.00
CA ALA A 13 -22.24 -5.90 15.92
C ALA A 13 -23.01 -5.08 14.85
N PRO A 14 -22.82 -3.74 14.70
CA PRO A 14 -23.49 -2.96 13.67
C PRO A 14 -23.06 -3.31 12.24
N LEU A 15 -21.89 -3.96 12.08
CA LEU A 15 -21.35 -4.32 10.77
C LEU A 15 -21.92 -5.63 10.20
N ARG A 16 -22.64 -6.42 11.04
CA ARG A 16 -23.19 -7.74 10.66
C ARG A 16 -24.61 -7.70 10.12
N GLY A 17 -25.37 -6.63 10.37
CA GLY A 17 -26.79 -6.53 10.03
C GLY A 17 -27.07 -6.45 8.53
N GLY A 18 -28.15 -7.07 8.06
CA GLY A 18 -28.67 -6.93 6.68
C GLY A 18 -27.73 -7.39 5.55
N GLY A 19 -26.94 -8.44 5.77
CA GLY A 19 -25.99 -8.94 4.77
C GLY A 19 -24.69 -8.12 4.62
N ARG A 20 -24.58 -6.96 5.26
CA ARG A 20 -23.43 -6.07 5.18
C ARG A 20 -22.13 -6.68 5.69
N GLY A 21 -22.24 -7.65 6.62
CA GLY A 21 -21.08 -8.40 7.11
C GLY A 21 -20.33 -9.16 6.02
N TRP A 22 -21.06 -9.69 5.02
CA TRP A 22 -20.47 -10.36 3.87
C TRP A 22 -19.77 -9.39 2.94
N VAL A 23 -20.32 -8.18 2.73
CA VAL A 23 -19.65 -7.12 1.97
C VAL A 23 -18.32 -6.75 2.62
N LEU A 24 -18.32 -6.51 3.94
CA LEU A 24 -17.11 -6.19 4.69
C LEU A 24 -16.07 -7.32 4.59
N LEU A 25 -16.48 -8.57 4.82
CA LEU A 25 -15.59 -9.72 4.76
C LEU A 25 -14.96 -9.87 3.38
N THR A 26 -15.77 -9.81 2.33
CA THR A 26 -15.31 -9.91 0.95
C THR A 26 -14.30 -8.83 0.60
N VAL A 27 -14.61 -7.57 0.94
CA VAL A 27 -13.73 -6.44 0.68
C VAL A 27 -12.45 -6.52 1.52
N ALA A 28 -12.53 -6.98 2.76
CA ALA A 28 -11.37 -7.13 3.62
C ALA A 28 -10.44 -8.26 3.16
N VAL A 29 -11.00 -9.43 2.78
CA VAL A 29 -10.23 -10.57 2.25
C VAL A 29 -9.61 -10.23 0.90
N GLY A 30 -10.34 -9.57 0.01
CA GLY A 30 -9.79 -9.09 -1.26
C GLY A 30 -8.62 -8.11 -1.05
N TRP A 31 -8.73 -7.22 -0.06
CA TRP A 31 -7.62 -6.32 0.29
C TRP A 31 -6.44 -7.04 0.91
N LEU A 32 -6.67 -8.06 1.74
CA LEU A 32 -5.63 -8.93 2.30
C LEU A 32 -4.77 -9.53 1.18
N PHE A 33 -5.41 -10.15 0.18
CA PHE A 33 -4.69 -10.73 -0.95
C PHE A 33 -4.06 -9.67 -1.84
N THR A 34 -4.80 -8.63 -2.22
CA THR A 34 -4.34 -7.58 -3.13
C THR A 34 -3.14 -6.82 -2.58
N LEU A 35 -3.15 -6.46 -1.29
CA LEU A 35 -2.03 -5.78 -0.66
C LEU A 35 -0.89 -6.75 -0.34
N GLY A 36 -1.21 -7.92 0.22
CA GLY A 36 -0.20 -8.90 0.63
C GLY A 36 0.64 -9.43 -0.54
N LEU A 37 0.01 -9.67 -1.70
CA LEU A 37 0.75 -10.17 -2.86
C LEU A 37 1.69 -9.14 -3.50
N ARG A 38 1.47 -7.84 -3.27
CA ARG A 38 2.46 -6.83 -3.68
C ARG A 38 3.81 -7.00 -2.97
N PHE A 39 3.80 -7.59 -1.77
CA PHE A 39 5.01 -7.89 -1.01
C PHE A 39 5.49 -9.33 -1.20
N LEU A 40 4.74 -10.16 -1.92
CA LEU A 40 5.18 -11.50 -2.31
C LEU A 40 6.39 -11.43 -3.25
N VAL A 41 6.35 -10.59 -4.29
CA VAL A 41 7.45 -10.46 -5.26
C VAL A 41 8.76 -10.05 -4.57
N PRO A 42 8.82 -9.01 -3.70
CA PRO A 42 9.99 -8.71 -2.90
C PRO A 42 10.55 -9.90 -2.11
N ALA A 43 9.69 -10.72 -1.50
CA ALA A 43 10.11 -11.88 -0.74
C ALA A 43 10.68 -13.02 -1.61
N LEU A 44 10.33 -13.04 -2.91
CA LEU A 44 10.76 -14.04 -3.89
C LEU A 44 11.83 -13.51 -4.85
N LEU A 45 12.33 -12.27 -4.65
CA LEU A 45 13.31 -11.68 -5.57
C LEU A 45 14.57 -12.53 -5.79
N PRO A 46 15.17 -13.16 -4.75
CA PRO A 46 16.32 -14.03 -4.99
C PRO A 46 16.03 -15.12 -6.04
N GLN A 47 14.92 -15.83 -5.91
CA GLN A 47 14.55 -16.94 -6.83
C GLN A 47 14.15 -16.43 -8.21
N VAL A 48 13.54 -15.27 -8.31
CA VAL A 48 13.22 -14.62 -9.60
C VAL A 48 14.50 -14.21 -10.31
N LYS A 49 15.48 -13.62 -9.58
CA LYS A 49 16.81 -13.30 -10.10
C LYS A 49 17.51 -14.53 -10.67
N ASP A 50 17.59 -15.61 -9.89
CA ASP A 50 18.24 -16.84 -10.30
C ASP A 50 17.58 -17.45 -11.54
N THR A 51 16.23 -17.43 -11.61
CA THR A 51 15.47 -18.00 -12.72
C THR A 51 15.70 -17.26 -14.03
N PHE A 52 15.79 -15.94 -14.01
CA PHE A 52 15.92 -15.12 -15.22
C PHE A 52 17.33 -14.56 -15.40
N HIS A 53 18.28 -14.94 -14.55
CA HIS A 53 19.68 -14.46 -14.56
C HIS A 53 19.77 -12.91 -14.52
N LEU A 54 19.03 -12.31 -13.61
CA LEU A 54 18.95 -10.85 -13.49
C LEU A 54 20.00 -10.28 -12.52
N ASP A 55 20.39 -9.05 -12.79
CA ASP A 55 20.98 -8.17 -11.79
C ASP A 55 19.94 -7.65 -10.76
N ASN A 56 20.40 -6.95 -9.73
CA ASN A 56 19.50 -6.39 -8.72
C ASN A 56 18.65 -5.25 -9.28
N ALA A 57 19.17 -4.46 -10.22
CA ALA A 57 18.41 -3.40 -10.87
C ALA A 57 17.23 -3.97 -11.66
N GLY A 58 17.43 -5.05 -12.43
CA GLY A 58 16.38 -5.76 -13.13
C GLY A 58 15.31 -6.34 -12.17
N ALA A 59 15.75 -6.92 -11.05
CA ALA A 59 14.83 -7.38 -10.02
C ALA A 59 14.04 -6.22 -9.38
N GLY A 60 14.69 -5.10 -9.11
CA GLY A 60 14.07 -3.88 -8.62
C GLY A 60 13.06 -3.28 -9.60
N LEU A 61 13.33 -3.44 -10.94
CA LEU A 61 12.41 -3.02 -11.99
C LEU A 61 11.07 -3.76 -11.90
N ALA A 62 11.06 -5.06 -11.59
CA ALA A 62 9.82 -5.82 -11.43
C ALA A 62 8.93 -5.21 -10.32
N VAL A 63 9.52 -4.85 -9.20
CA VAL A 63 8.81 -4.20 -8.08
C VAL A 63 8.35 -2.80 -8.48
N THR A 64 9.21 -2.03 -9.15
CA THR A 64 8.87 -0.69 -9.66
C THR A 64 7.69 -0.75 -10.63
N VAL A 65 7.64 -1.72 -11.52
CA VAL A 65 6.55 -1.91 -12.50
C VAL A 65 5.23 -2.20 -11.76
N ILE A 66 5.22 -3.10 -10.77
CA ILE A 66 4.01 -3.38 -9.98
C ILE A 66 3.47 -2.09 -9.34
N TRP A 67 4.31 -1.36 -8.60
CA TRP A 67 3.87 -0.17 -7.87
C TRP A 67 3.61 1.03 -8.78
N GLY A 68 4.35 1.16 -9.88
CA GLY A 68 4.13 2.19 -10.90
C GLY A 68 2.79 2.00 -11.61
N CYS A 69 2.48 0.78 -12.07
CA CYS A 69 1.20 0.46 -12.69
C CYS A 69 0.03 0.57 -11.70
N TYR A 70 0.25 0.15 -10.43
CA TYR A 70 -0.70 0.41 -9.36
C TYR A 70 -0.97 1.92 -9.18
N ALA A 71 0.07 2.74 -9.19
CA ALA A 71 -0.05 4.18 -9.06
C ALA A 71 -0.85 4.80 -10.21
N LEU A 72 -0.55 4.41 -11.44
CA LEU A 72 -1.24 4.89 -12.65
C LEU A 72 -2.75 4.62 -12.59
N MET A 73 -3.18 3.55 -11.97
CA MET A 73 -4.60 3.19 -11.86
C MET A 73 -5.34 3.88 -10.71
N GLN A 74 -4.67 4.59 -9.79
CA GLN A 74 -5.34 5.23 -8.65
C GLN A 74 -6.41 6.26 -9.07
N PHE A 75 -6.12 7.06 -10.08
CA PHE A 75 -7.06 8.05 -10.58
C PHE A 75 -8.13 7.43 -11.50
N PRO A 76 -7.78 6.64 -12.54
CA PRO A 76 -8.77 6.01 -13.42
C PRO A 76 -9.73 5.06 -12.70
N ALA A 77 -9.27 4.37 -11.66
CA ALA A 77 -10.08 3.41 -10.91
C ALA A 77 -11.28 4.07 -10.22
N GLY A 78 -11.13 5.29 -9.69
CA GLY A 78 -12.23 6.05 -9.12
C GLY A 78 -13.30 6.36 -10.17
N LEU A 79 -12.88 6.92 -11.31
CA LEU A 79 -13.79 7.23 -12.41
C LEU A 79 -14.49 5.99 -12.97
N LEU A 80 -13.81 4.86 -12.99
CA LEU A 80 -14.39 3.61 -13.46
C LEU A 80 -15.43 3.08 -12.45
N ALA A 81 -15.16 3.16 -11.15
CA ALA A 81 -16.10 2.77 -10.11
C ALA A 81 -17.42 3.60 -10.17
N ASP A 82 -17.30 4.90 -10.47
CA ASP A 82 -18.45 5.78 -10.62
C ASP A 82 -19.31 5.43 -11.85
N ARG A 83 -18.69 4.88 -12.91
CA ARG A 83 -19.38 4.56 -14.18
C ARG A 83 -20.00 3.16 -14.21
N VAL A 84 -19.26 2.15 -13.75
CA VAL A 84 -19.66 0.73 -13.89
C VAL A 84 -20.00 0.08 -12.56
N GLY A 85 -19.92 0.83 -11.46
CA GLY A 85 -20.20 0.39 -10.11
C GLY A 85 -19.05 -0.36 -9.42
N GLU A 86 -19.05 -0.31 -8.10
CA GLU A 86 -17.98 -0.89 -7.26
C GLU A 86 -17.91 -2.42 -7.37
N ARG A 87 -19.05 -3.10 -7.48
CA ARG A 87 -19.15 -4.55 -7.68
C ARG A 87 -18.31 -4.99 -8.88
N THR A 88 -18.57 -4.37 -10.02
CA THR A 88 -17.90 -4.70 -11.29
C THR A 88 -16.41 -4.43 -11.21
N VAL A 89 -16.01 -3.27 -10.67
CA VAL A 89 -14.59 -2.88 -10.57
C VAL A 89 -13.84 -3.79 -9.61
N LEU A 90 -14.40 -4.13 -8.44
CA LEU A 90 -13.75 -5.02 -7.47
C LEU A 90 -13.62 -6.44 -8.00
N ALA A 91 -14.66 -7.00 -8.62
CA ALA A 91 -14.61 -8.33 -9.22
C ALA A 91 -13.61 -8.39 -10.40
N ALA A 92 -13.65 -7.40 -11.30
CA ALA A 92 -12.72 -7.29 -12.42
C ALA A 92 -11.27 -7.10 -11.95
N SER A 93 -11.02 -6.31 -10.91
CA SER A 93 -9.72 -6.13 -10.28
C SER A 93 -9.14 -7.47 -9.82
N LEU A 94 -9.93 -8.27 -9.11
CA LEU A 94 -9.52 -9.58 -8.60
C LEU A 94 -9.32 -10.60 -9.72
N ALA A 95 -10.21 -10.62 -10.71
CA ALA A 95 -10.08 -11.50 -11.88
C ALA A 95 -8.85 -11.16 -12.73
N LEU A 96 -8.60 -9.86 -12.99
CA LEU A 96 -7.41 -9.40 -13.69
C LEU A 96 -6.14 -9.75 -12.90
N SER A 97 -6.17 -9.59 -11.56
CA SER A 97 -5.06 -10.01 -10.71
C SER A 97 -4.82 -11.51 -10.78
N ALA A 98 -5.86 -12.35 -10.79
CA ALA A 98 -5.73 -13.79 -10.98
C ALA A 98 -5.08 -14.14 -12.32
N GLY A 99 -5.52 -13.52 -13.41
CA GLY A 99 -4.93 -13.73 -14.74
C GLY A 99 -3.47 -13.27 -14.82
N SER A 100 -3.13 -12.16 -14.16
CA SER A 100 -1.75 -11.66 -14.09
C SER A 100 -0.84 -12.58 -13.28
N LEU A 101 -1.34 -13.18 -12.19
CA LEU A 101 -0.61 -14.18 -11.40
C LEU A 101 -0.38 -15.46 -12.19
N ALA A 102 -1.33 -15.88 -13.03
CA ALA A 102 -1.12 -16.98 -13.96
C ALA A 102 0.01 -16.66 -14.95
N LEU A 103 0.01 -15.44 -15.53
CA LEU A 103 1.06 -15.01 -16.43
C LEU A 103 2.44 -14.98 -15.75
N LEU A 104 2.51 -14.47 -14.50
CA LEU A 104 3.74 -14.49 -13.69
C LEU A 104 4.23 -15.91 -13.44
N ALA A 105 3.34 -16.82 -13.04
CA ALA A 105 3.70 -18.20 -12.69
C ALA A 105 4.25 -19.00 -13.88
N VAL A 106 3.74 -18.75 -15.10
CA VAL A 106 4.18 -19.48 -16.31
C VAL A 106 5.21 -18.73 -17.15
N ALA A 107 5.63 -17.53 -16.74
CA ALA A 107 6.52 -16.67 -17.52
C ALA A 107 7.82 -17.42 -17.92
N PRO A 108 8.09 -17.59 -19.23
CA PRO A 108 9.33 -18.21 -19.69
C PRO A 108 10.50 -17.21 -19.80
N LEU A 109 10.17 -15.92 -19.94
CA LEU A 109 11.13 -14.82 -20.12
C LEU A 109 10.80 -13.68 -19.16
N PHE A 110 11.83 -12.93 -18.78
CA PHE A 110 11.64 -11.78 -17.89
C PHE A 110 10.68 -10.72 -18.41
N VAL A 111 10.65 -10.48 -19.71
CA VAL A 111 9.69 -9.53 -20.34
C VAL A 111 8.24 -9.97 -20.11
N VAL A 112 7.96 -11.29 -20.19
CA VAL A 112 6.63 -11.83 -19.90
C VAL A 112 6.31 -11.69 -18.41
N PHE A 113 7.30 -11.92 -17.54
CA PHE A 113 7.17 -11.67 -16.11
C PHE A 113 6.85 -10.20 -15.83
N LEU A 114 7.55 -9.24 -16.47
CA LEU A 114 7.26 -7.81 -16.35
C LEU A 114 5.85 -7.45 -16.84
N ALA A 115 5.38 -8.06 -17.92
CA ALA A 115 4.01 -7.86 -18.39
C ALA A 115 2.98 -8.37 -17.37
N GLY A 116 3.24 -9.52 -16.75
CA GLY A 116 2.45 -10.04 -15.63
C GLY A 116 2.48 -9.12 -14.42
N ALA A 117 3.66 -8.59 -14.06
CA ALA A 117 3.86 -7.63 -12.98
C ALA A 117 3.08 -6.31 -13.24
N ALA A 118 3.12 -5.81 -14.47
CA ALA A 118 2.35 -4.64 -14.88
C ALA A 118 0.83 -4.89 -14.80
N ALA A 119 0.37 -6.02 -15.32
CA ALA A 119 -1.04 -6.41 -15.26
C ALA A 119 -1.51 -6.57 -13.81
N PHE A 120 -0.68 -7.15 -12.92
CA PHE A 120 -0.97 -7.24 -11.49
C PHE A 120 -1.03 -5.85 -10.83
N GLY A 121 -0.11 -4.96 -11.19
CA GLY A 121 -0.12 -3.57 -10.75
C GLY A 121 -1.43 -2.86 -11.14
N ILE A 122 -1.85 -2.99 -12.41
CA ILE A 122 -3.12 -2.46 -12.93
C ILE A 122 -4.31 -3.07 -12.16
N GLY A 123 -4.39 -4.41 -12.09
CA GLY A 123 -5.47 -5.11 -11.39
C GLY A 123 -5.58 -4.66 -9.94
N SER A 124 -4.47 -4.70 -9.19
CA SER A 124 -4.46 -4.30 -7.79
C SER A 124 -4.72 -2.79 -7.59
N GLY A 125 -4.39 -1.95 -8.57
CA GLY A 125 -4.64 -0.51 -8.55
C GLY A 125 -6.12 -0.15 -8.65
N LEU A 126 -6.90 -0.94 -9.38
CA LEU A 126 -8.36 -0.79 -9.47
C LEU A 126 -9.05 -1.03 -8.12
N TYR A 127 -8.48 -1.90 -7.27
CA TYR A 127 -9.12 -2.31 -6.02
C TYR A 127 -9.23 -1.18 -5.00
N GLY A 128 -8.22 -0.33 -4.87
CA GLY A 128 -8.10 0.67 -3.81
C GLY A 128 -9.25 1.67 -3.73
N PRO A 129 -9.51 2.46 -4.78
CA PRO A 129 -10.61 3.42 -4.84
C PRO A 129 -11.99 2.76 -4.72
N ALA A 130 -12.27 1.71 -5.50
CA ALA A 130 -13.54 1.00 -5.48
C ALA A 130 -13.86 0.38 -4.11
N ARG A 131 -12.84 -0.12 -3.39
CA ARG A 131 -12.97 -0.55 -1.99
C ARG A 131 -13.43 0.60 -1.08
N GLY A 132 -12.85 1.78 -1.26
CA GLY A 132 -13.16 2.95 -0.45
C GLY A 132 -14.65 3.34 -0.59
N THR A 133 -15.11 3.53 -1.81
CA THR A 133 -16.50 3.90 -2.10
C THR A 133 -17.50 2.82 -1.68
N SER A 134 -17.18 1.54 -1.92
CA SER A 134 -18.00 0.41 -1.50
C SER A 134 -18.23 0.38 0.02
N LEU A 135 -17.16 0.57 0.82
CA LEU A 135 -17.26 0.59 2.28
C LEU A 135 -18.07 1.80 2.80
N SER A 136 -17.82 3.00 2.27
CA SER A 136 -18.54 4.20 2.68
C SER A 136 -20.04 4.09 2.37
N LYS A 137 -20.42 3.51 1.22
CA LYS A 137 -21.82 3.26 0.86
C LYS A 137 -22.47 2.17 1.74
N ALA A 138 -21.74 1.08 2.02
CA ALA A 138 -22.29 -0.01 2.84
C ALA A 138 -22.40 0.36 4.33
N PHE A 139 -21.52 1.22 4.84
CA PHE A 139 -21.40 1.55 6.27
C PHE A 139 -21.39 3.06 6.54
N PRO A 140 -22.39 3.86 6.13
CA PRO A 140 -22.33 5.33 6.20
C PRO A 140 -22.23 5.90 7.63
N ARG A 141 -22.64 5.11 8.65
CA ARG A 141 -22.54 5.49 10.08
C ARG A 141 -21.34 4.89 10.80
N ASN A 142 -20.69 3.87 10.22
CA ASN A 142 -19.59 3.10 10.85
C ASN A 142 -18.45 2.87 9.86
N ASP A 143 -18.25 3.78 8.91
CA ASP A 143 -17.23 3.70 7.87
C ASP A 143 -15.82 3.57 8.46
N GLY A 144 -15.50 4.34 9.49
CA GLY A 144 -14.22 4.26 10.16
C GLY A 144 -13.88 2.87 10.70
N ALA A 145 -14.86 2.16 11.29
CA ALA A 145 -14.67 0.78 11.77
C ALA A 145 -14.49 -0.20 10.61
N ALA A 146 -15.28 -0.05 9.53
CA ALA A 146 -15.19 -0.88 8.34
C ALA A 146 -13.83 -0.69 7.63
N PHE A 147 -13.37 0.55 7.48
CA PHE A 147 -12.03 0.86 6.97
C PHE A 147 -10.94 0.28 7.86
N GLY A 148 -11.05 0.42 9.19
CA GLY A 148 -10.09 -0.11 10.14
C GLY A 148 -9.92 -1.63 10.01
N ILE A 149 -11.01 -2.40 9.93
CA ILE A 149 -10.98 -3.86 9.72
C ILE A 149 -10.32 -4.21 8.39
N THR A 150 -10.66 -3.48 7.33
CA THR A 150 -10.10 -3.75 6.00
C THR A 150 -8.61 -3.42 5.94
N LEU A 151 -8.16 -2.33 6.57
CA LEU A 151 -6.73 -1.99 6.66
C LEU A 151 -5.96 -3.02 7.49
N ALA A 152 -6.55 -3.49 8.60
CA ALA A 152 -5.96 -4.57 9.42
C ALA A 152 -5.82 -5.87 8.61
N ALA A 153 -6.82 -6.24 7.81
CA ALA A 153 -6.76 -7.39 6.91
C ALA A 153 -5.62 -7.24 5.88
N GLY A 154 -5.46 -6.05 5.29
CA GLY A 154 -4.35 -5.77 4.38
C GLY A 154 -2.98 -5.88 5.05
N SER A 155 -2.83 -5.36 6.27
CA SER A 155 -1.60 -5.48 7.06
C SER A 155 -1.29 -6.95 7.40
N LEU A 156 -2.32 -7.73 7.74
CA LEU A 156 -2.20 -9.18 7.98
C LEU A 156 -1.72 -9.89 6.71
N GLY A 157 -2.30 -9.59 5.55
CA GLY A 157 -1.87 -10.14 4.26
C GLY A 157 -0.41 -9.82 3.95
N SER A 158 -0.01 -8.56 4.19
CA SER A 158 1.36 -8.10 3.98
C SER A 158 2.38 -8.77 4.90
N ALA A 159 1.97 -9.22 6.09
CA ALA A 159 2.83 -9.97 7.01
C ALA A 159 2.85 -11.48 6.67
N VAL A 160 1.67 -12.09 6.49
CA VAL A 160 1.53 -13.55 6.37
C VAL A 160 1.98 -14.06 5.00
N ILE A 161 1.65 -13.36 3.91
CA ILE A 161 1.95 -13.85 2.55
C ILE A 161 3.46 -13.93 2.29
N PRO A 162 4.28 -12.90 2.58
CA PRO A 162 5.74 -13.00 2.45
C PRO A 162 6.37 -14.01 3.42
N LEU A 163 5.82 -14.15 4.64
CA LEU A 163 6.26 -15.15 5.60
C LEU A 163 6.09 -16.57 5.05
N VAL A 164 4.89 -16.88 4.55
CA VAL A 164 4.61 -18.19 3.93
C VAL A 164 5.49 -18.40 2.70
N ALA A 165 5.69 -17.36 1.89
CA ALA A 165 6.57 -17.44 0.74
C ALA A 165 8.02 -17.77 1.12
N GLY A 166 8.58 -17.05 2.09
CA GLY A 166 9.95 -17.26 2.57
C GLY A 166 10.17 -18.67 3.13
N THR A 167 9.18 -19.23 3.85
CA THR A 167 9.28 -20.57 4.43
C THR A 167 9.05 -21.69 3.44
N ALA A 168 8.19 -21.50 2.43
CA ALA A 168 7.77 -22.56 1.52
C ALA A 168 8.51 -22.55 0.17
N VAL A 169 9.19 -21.46 -0.19
CA VAL A 169 9.81 -21.30 -1.53
C VAL A 169 10.87 -22.37 -1.83
N GLY A 170 11.62 -22.79 -0.83
CA GLY A 170 12.65 -23.84 -0.98
C GLY A 170 12.07 -25.24 -1.26
N VAL A 171 10.79 -25.46 -0.91
CA VAL A 171 10.13 -26.76 -1.06
C VAL A 171 9.29 -26.82 -2.34
N VAL A 172 8.46 -25.80 -2.58
CA VAL A 172 7.49 -25.84 -3.69
C VAL A 172 7.90 -24.97 -4.88
N GLY A 173 8.90 -24.12 -4.73
CA GLY A 173 9.34 -23.18 -5.75
C GLY A 173 8.42 -21.96 -5.89
N TRP A 174 8.98 -20.84 -6.37
CA TRP A 174 8.29 -19.56 -6.42
C TRP A 174 7.10 -19.53 -7.41
N ARG A 175 7.21 -20.29 -8.53
CA ARG A 175 6.13 -20.36 -9.53
C ARG A 175 4.85 -20.97 -8.96
N LEU A 176 4.99 -22.05 -8.18
CA LEU A 176 3.85 -22.70 -7.54
C LEU A 176 3.27 -21.86 -6.39
N LEU A 177 4.12 -21.11 -5.67
CA LEU A 177 3.64 -20.15 -4.66
C LEU A 177 2.80 -19.03 -5.28
N VAL A 178 3.25 -18.45 -6.38
CA VAL A 178 2.48 -17.42 -7.11
C VAL A 178 1.20 -18.04 -7.70
N GLY A 179 1.30 -19.14 -8.43
CA GLY A 179 0.17 -19.80 -9.08
C GLY A 179 -0.86 -20.34 -8.08
N GLY A 180 -0.41 -20.83 -6.93
CA GLY A 180 -1.28 -21.34 -5.86
C GLY A 180 -2.21 -20.30 -5.24
N THR A 181 -1.96 -19.00 -5.45
CA THR A 181 -2.84 -17.92 -4.99
C THR A 181 -4.01 -17.66 -5.96
N ILE A 182 -3.94 -18.13 -7.20
CA ILE A 182 -4.96 -17.90 -8.23
C ILE A 182 -6.36 -18.35 -7.80
N PRO A 183 -6.56 -19.57 -7.26
CA PRO A 183 -7.89 -20.00 -6.82
C PRO A 183 -8.49 -19.09 -5.76
N ALA A 184 -7.67 -18.56 -4.84
CA ALA A 184 -8.14 -17.65 -3.82
C ALA A 184 -8.63 -16.31 -4.43
N PHE A 185 -7.91 -15.76 -5.41
CA PHE A 185 -8.36 -14.55 -6.12
C PHE A 185 -9.66 -14.76 -6.89
N LEU A 186 -9.79 -15.87 -7.61
CA LEU A 186 -11.01 -16.21 -8.35
C LEU A 186 -12.19 -16.45 -7.40
N PHE A 187 -11.96 -17.12 -6.26
CA PHE A 187 -12.98 -17.31 -5.24
C PHE A 187 -13.46 -15.97 -4.68
N VAL A 188 -12.54 -15.08 -4.32
CA VAL A 188 -12.92 -13.75 -3.78
C VAL A 188 -13.55 -12.89 -4.88
N ALA A 189 -13.15 -13.02 -6.14
CA ALA A 189 -13.81 -12.33 -7.26
C ALA A 189 -15.27 -12.79 -7.42
N ALA A 190 -15.53 -14.10 -7.35
CA ALA A 190 -16.87 -14.66 -7.38
C ALA A 190 -17.70 -14.20 -6.15
N LEU A 191 -17.05 -14.19 -4.97
CA LEU A 191 -17.68 -13.69 -3.74
C LEU A 191 -18.04 -12.20 -3.86
N ALA A 192 -17.14 -11.37 -4.43
CA ALA A 192 -17.41 -9.96 -4.68
C ALA A 192 -18.60 -9.78 -5.64
N TRP A 193 -18.66 -10.59 -6.68
CA TRP A 193 -19.76 -10.55 -7.62
C TRP A 193 -21.11 -10.91 -7.01
N THR A 194 -21.15 -11.80 -6.03
CA THR A 194 -22.41 -12.29 -5.41
C THR A 194 -22.82 -11.51 -4.16
N THR A 195 -21.87 -10.89 -3.44
CA THR A 195 -22.16 -10.25 -2.15
C THR A 195 -22.26 -8.73 -2.21
N LEU A 196 -21.64 -8.08 -3.21
CA LEU A 196 -21.77 -6.64 -3.36
C LEU A 196 -23.08 -6.28 -4.07
N PRO A 197 -23.73 -5.17 -3.66
CA PRO A 197 -24.95 -4.70 -4.31
C PRO A 197 -24.74 -4.41 -5.79
N ASP A 198 -25.72 -4.74 -6.61
CA ASP A 198 -25.73 -4.34 -8.02
C ASP A 198 -25.99 -2.82 -8.11
N PRO A 199 -25.32 -2.08 -8.98
CA PRO A 199 -25.61 -0.68 -9.24
C PRO A 199 -27.08 -0.43 -9.63
N ILE A 200 -27.70 -1.39 -10.32
CA ILE A 200 -29.09 -1.34 -10.76
C ILE A 200 -30.06 -1.49 -9.59
N ASP A 201 -29.74 -2.38 -8.62
CA ASP A 201 -30.59 -2.62 -7.43
C ASP A 201 -30.44 -1.50 -6.37
N ALA A 202 -29.36 -0.74 -6.42
CA ALA A 202 -29.12 0.39 -5.52
C ALA A 202 -29.92 1.66 -5.88
N GLY A 203 -30.77 1.61 -6.91
CA GLY A 203 -31.60 2.74 -7.33
C GLY A 203 -30.82 3.91 -7.93
N VAL A 204 -29.57 3.70 -8.30
CA VAL A 204 -28.75 4.67 -9.02
C VAL A 204 -29.17 4.62 -10.48
N SER A 205 -30.22 5.38 -10.83
CA SER A 205 -30.56 5.62 -12.24
C SER A 205 -29.39 6.28 -12.93
N PRO A 206 -29.05 5.88 -14.15
CA PRO A 206 -28.01 6.54 -14.96
C PRO A 206 -28.27 8.05 -15.17
N ASP A 207 -29.53 8.49 -14.98
CA ASP A 207 -30.02 9.87 -15.17
C ASP A 207 -30.52 10.55 -13.89
N GLY A 208 -30.46 9.89 -12.71
CA GLY A 208 -31.03 10.40 -11.47
C GLY A 208 -29.96 11.09 -10.60
N GLY A 209 -29.63 12.33 -10.92
CA GLY A 209 -28.77 13.16 -10.09
C GLY A 209 -29.37 13.44 -8.73
N ASP A 210 -28.83 12.82 -7.67
CA ASP A 210 -28.91 13.35 -6.33
C ASP A 210 -27.94 14.56 -6.25
N PRO A 211 -28.41 15.77 -5.90
CA PRO A 211 -27.56 16.99 -5.93
C PRO A 211 -26.39 16.98 -4.94
N ALA A 212 -26.24 15.93 -4.13
CA ALA A 212 -25.12 15.73 -3.21
C ALA A 212 -24.03 14.80 -3.79
N THR A 213 -24.20 14.20 -4.98
CA THR A 213 -23.17 13.37 -5.60
C THR A 213 -22.16 14.29 -6.25
N GLU A 214 -20.94 14.31 -5.74
CA GLU A 214 -19.81 15.03 -6.31
C GLU A 214 -19.75 14.72 -7.81
N ARG A 215 -19.95 15.74 -8.66
CA ARG A 215 -19.76 15.63 -10.11
C ARG A 215 -18.40 14.99 -10.36
N SER A 216 -18.39 13.87 -11.07
CA SER A 216 -17.14 13.27 -11.55
C SER A 216 -16.46 14.29 -12.47
N LEU A 217 -15.46 15.00 -11.92
CA LEU A 217 -14.74 16.02 -12.68
C LEU A 217 -13.99 15.35 -13.84
N SER A 218 -14.11 15.94 -15.02
CA SER A 218 -13.33 15.52 -16.18
C SER A 218 -11.84 15.83 -15.94
N LEU A 219 -10.94 15.04 -16.55
CA LEU A 219 -9.50 15.28 -16.46
C LEU A 219 -9.08 16.74 -16.74
N PRO A 220 -9.64 17.44 -17.76
CA PRO A 220 -9.36 18.85 -17.99
C PRO A 220 -9.78 19.77 -16.84
N GLU A 221 -10.87 19.47 -16.13
CA GLU A 221 -11.32 20.27 -14.97
C GLU A 221 -10.39 20.08 -13.79
N VAL A 222 -9.95 18.83 -13.55
CA VAL A 222 -8.96 18.50 -12.52
C VAL A 222 -7.64 19.21 -12.78
N LEU A 223 -7.15 19.18 -14.04
CA LEU A 223 -5.91 19.85 -14.43
C LEU A 223 -6.00 21.37 -14.26
N ARG A 224 -7.18 22.00 -14.49
CA ARG A 224 -7.38 23.42 -14.23
C ARG A 224 -7.42 23.75 -12.73
N GLY A 225 -7.89 22.83 -11.88
CA GLY A 225 -7.91 23.00 -10.43
C GLY A 225 -6.55 22.75 -9.75
N LEU A 226 -5.68 21.95 -10.38
CA LEU A 226 -4.39 21.54 -9.83
C LEU A 226 -3.46 22.73 -9.46
N PRO A 227 -3.32 23.80 -10.25
CA PRO A 227 -2.50 24.94 -9.88
C PRO A 227 -2.95 25.62 -8.58
N ARG A 228 -4.25 25.62 -8.25
CA ARG A 228 -4.77 26.15 -6.99
C ARG A 228 -4.34 25.26 -5.81
N ALA A 229 -4.39 23.96 -5.97
CA ALA A 229 -3.92 22.99 -4.97
C ALA A 229 -2.41 23.13 -4.73
N LEU A 230 -1.61 23.27 -5.79
CA LEU A 230 -0.16 23.44 -5.75
C LEU A 230 0.30 24.84 -5.32
N ARG A 231 -0.58 25.83 -5.19
CA ARG A 231 -0.24 27.11 -4.55
C ARG A 231 -0.11 27.02 -3.03
N ASN A 232 -0.67 25.99 -2.42
CA ASN A 232 -0.56 25.77 -0.99
C ASN A 232 0.79 25.14 -0.64
N ARG A 233 1.71 25.92 -0.06
CA ARG A 233 3.03 25.47 0.39
C ARG A 233 2.97 24.20 1.24
N ASN A 234 1.96 24.05 2.10
CA ASN A 234 1.81 22.87 2.95
C ASN A 234 1.47 21.61 2.14
N VAL A 235 0.68 21.75 1.06
CA VAL A 235 0.38 20.63 0.16
C VAL A 235 1.64 20.18 -0.57
N ILE A 236 2.46 21.13 -1.06
CA ILE A 236 3.73 20.84 -1.71
C ILE A 236 4.70 20.15 -0.74
N LEU A 237 4.95 20.72 0.43
CA LEU A 237 5.88 20.18 1.40
C LEU A 237 5.45 18.78 1.89
N ALA A 238 4.17 18.61 2.22
CA ALA A 238 3.65 17.31 2.61
C ALA A 238 3.73 16.28 1.49
N GLY A 239 3.44 16.70 0.25
CA GLY A 239 3.59 15.85 -0.95
C GLY A 239 5.03 15.43 -1.18
N LEU A 240 5.99 16.37 -1.17
CA LEU A 240 7.41 16.05 -1.30
C LEU A 240 7.89 15.12 -0.18
N GLY A 241 7.53 15.42 1.08
CA GLY A 241 7.85 14.54 2.21
C GLY A 241 7.30 13.12 2.01
N LEU A 242 6.07 12.99 1.50
CA LEU A 242 5.48 11.70 1.19
C LEU A 242 6.20 11.00 0.02
N THR A 243 6.64 11.74 -1.00
CA THR A 243 7.40 11.17 -2.14
C THR A 243 8.73 10.58 -1.68
N PHE A 244 9.51 11.33 -0.92
CA PHE A 244 10.80 10.86 -0.40
C PHE A 244 10.61 9.67 0.56
N TYR A 245 9.57 9.72 1.39
CA TYR A 245 9.19 8.58 2.21
C TYR A 245 8.85 7.34 1.38
N LEU A 246 7.98 7.48 0.36
CA LEU A 246 7.58 6.37 -0.52
C LEU A 246 8.76 5.78 -1.27
N PHE A 247 9.65 6.62 -1.79
CA PHE A 247 10.87 6.19 -2.45
C PHE A 247 11.73 5.32 -1.52
N ALA A 248 12.00 5.81 -0.31
CA ALA A 248 12.78 5.07 0.67
C ALA A 248 12.05 3.80 1.16
N PHE A 249 10.73 3.84 1.30
CA PHE A 249 9.93 2.69 1.70
C PHE A 249 9.90 1.60 0.64
N GLN A 250 9.79 1.96 -0.63
CA GLN A 250 9.78 1.00 -1.74
C GLN A 250 11.16 0.35 -1.92
N GLY A 251 12.24 1.12 -1.83
CA GLY A 251 13.60 0.57 -1.86
C GLY A 251 13.86 -0.39 -0.70
N LEU A 252 13.48 0.01 0.52
CA LEU A 252 13.59 -0.84 1.72
C LEU A 252 12.81 -2.14 1.55
N THR A 253 11.52 -2.07 1.25
CA THR A 253 10.65 -3.26 1.22
C THR A 253 10.94 -4.18 0.04
N ALA A 254 11.48 -3.67 -1.05
CA ALA A 254 11.91 -4.48 -2.18
C ALA A 254 13.12 -5.34 -1.84
N PHE A 255 14.10 -4.78 -1.13
CA PHE A 255 15.40 -5.41 -0.98
C PHE A 255 15.75 -5.86 0.44
N LEU A 256 14.95 -5.56 1.46
CA LEU A 256 15.24 -6.01 2.82
C LEU A 256 15.39 -7.54 2.93
N PRO A 257 14.50 -8.38 2.35
CA PRO A 257 14.71 -9.83 2.37
C PRO A 257 16.00 -10.26 1.66
N THR A 258 16.27 -9.68 0.50
CA THR A 258 17.50 -9.97 -0.27
C THR A 258 18.76 -9.55 0.49
N TYR A 259 18.73 -8.40 1.15
CA TYR A 259 19.82 -7.90 1.98
C TYR A 259 20.13 -8.87 3.14
N LEU A 260 19.09 -9.29 3.87
CA LEU A 260 19.23 -10.23 4.99
C LEU A 260 19.84 -11.57 4.57
N VAL A 261 19.49 -12.05 3.36
CA VAL A 261 20.04 -13.29 2.84
C VAL A 261 21.46 -13.10 2.30
N ALA A 262 21.68 -12.07 1.47
CA ALA A 262 22.92 -11.91 0.72
C ALA A 262 24.05 -11.30 1.54
N GLN A 263 23.78 -10.34 2.43
CA GLN A 263 24.80 -9.64 3.22
C GLN A 263 24.96 -10.24 4.62
N GLU A 264 23.83 -10.61 5.26
CA GLU A 264 23.83 -11.10 6.63
C GLU A 264 23.89 -12.64 6.73
N GLY A 265 23.79 -13.35 5.60
CA GLY A 265 23.81 -14.82 5.58
C GLY A 265 22.63 -15.47 6.31
N ILE A 266 21.52 -14.74 6.48
CA ILE A 266 20.34 -15.22 7.16
C ILE A 266 19.53 -16.13 6.22
N ASP A 267 19.12 -17.31 6.72
CA ASP A 267 18.26 -18.20 5.93
C ASP A 267 17.02 -17.51 5.39
N GLN A 268 16.63 -17.83 4.16
CA GLN A 268 15.48 -17.26 3.47
C GLN A 268 14.18 -17.32 4.32
N SER A 269 13.95 -18.43 5.02
CA SER A 269 12.78 -18.62 5.88
C SER A 269 12.77 -17.65 7.06
N VAL A 270 13.94 -17.44 7.68
CA VAL A 270 14.12 -16.50 8.80
C VAL A 270 14.01 -15.06 8.30
N ALA A 271 14.61 -14.74 7.15
CA ALA A 271 14.51 -13.43 6.52
C ALA A 271 13.05 -13.05 6.19
N GLY A 272 12.25 -14.01 5.68
CA GLY A 272 10.80 -13.82 5.49
C GLY A 272 10.06 -13.55 6.79
N GLY A 273 10.43 -14.23 7.89
CA GLY A 273 9.90 -13.97 9.22
C GLY A 273 10.24 -12.58 9.75
N ILE A 274 11.51 -12.17 9.64
CA ILE A 274 11.97 -10.83 10.00
C ILE A 274 11.23 -9.77 9.15
N PHE A 275 11.09 -10.00 7.85
CA PHE A 275 10.34 -9.08 6.98
C PHE A 275 8.86 -8.94 7.39
N ALA A 276 8.22 -10.01 7.84
CA ALA A 276 6.85 -9.95 8.36
C ALA A 276 6.71 -9.05 9.60
N VAL A 277 7.75 -8.98 10.45
CA VAL A 277 7.79 -8.12 11.64
C VAL A 277 7.65 -6.64 11.28
N LEU A 278 8.12 -6.22 10.10
CA LEU A 278 7.93 -4.85 9.58
C LEU A 278 6.43 -4.46 9.55
N PHE A 279 5.59 -5.35 9.08
CA PHE A 279 4.15 -5.10 8.98
C PHE A 279 3.45 -5.15 10.33
N VAL A 280 3.94 -5.97 11.26
CA VAL A 280 3.47 -5.97 12.66
C VAL A 280 3.81 -4.62 13.33
N GLY A 281 5.05 -4.17 13.21
CA GLY A 281 5.47 -2.85 13.68
C GLY A 281 4.66 -1.72 13.04
N GLY A 282 4.38 -1.85 11.74
CA GLY A 282 3.51 -0.94 10.99
C GLY A 282 2.09 -0.87 11.52
N ALA A 283 1.46 -2.02 11.78
CA ALA A 283 0.10 -2.09 12.30
C ALA A 283 -0.02 -1.46 13.70
N VAL A 284 0.93 -1.78 14.59
CA VAL A 284 0.99 -1.21 15.94
C VAL A 284 1.20 0.30 15.89
N SER A 285 2.14 0.75 15.08
CA SER A 285 2.48 2.17 15.00
C SER A 285 1.38 3.01 14.36
N GLN A 286 0.64 2.51 13.38
CA GLN A 286 -0.48 3.24 12.77
C GLN A 286 -1.53 3.64 13.81
N LEU A 287 -1.83 2.79 14.78
CA LEU A 287 -2.75 3.09 15.88
C LEU A 287 -2.19 4.17 16.82
N ALA A 288 -0.94 4.01 17.25
CA ALA A 288 -0.29 4.94 18.17
C ALA A 288 -0.04 6.31 17.52
N VAL A 289 0.46 6.33 16.29
CA VAL A 289 0.80 7.54 15.55
C VAL A 289 -0.45 8.30 15.11
N GLY A 290 -1.53 7.59 14.74
CA GLY A 290 -2.82 8.21 14.47
C GLY A 290 -3.33 9.01 15.68
N SER A 291 -3.38 8.36 16.85
CA SER A 291 -3.77 9.01 18.11
C SER A 291 -2.84 10.16 18.50
N ALA A 292 -1.53 10.03 18.24
CA ALA A 292 -0.56 11.10 18.49
C ALA A 292 -0.80 12.29 17.54
N ALA A 293 -1.11 12.04 16.27
CA ALA A 293 -1.42 13.09 15.31
C ALA A 293 -2.69 13.87 15.67
N ASP A 294 -3.69 13.20 16.23
CA ASP A 294 -4.91 13.85 16.71
C ASP A 294 -4.64 14.70 17.95
N ARG A 295 -3.79 14.23 18.87
CA ARG A 295 -3.49 14.90 20.14
C ARG A 295 -2.46 16.03 20.01
N TYR A 296 -1.38 15.79 19.29
CA TYR A 296 -0.23 16.70 19.19
C TYR A 296 -0.15 17.44 17.85
N GLY A 297 -0.98 17.06 16.88
CA GLY A 297 -0.98 17.57 15.51
C GLY A 297 -0.09 16.77 14.55
N ALA A 298 -0.41 16.87 13.27
CA ALA A 298 0.26 16.10 12.21
C ALA A 298 1.76 16.44 12.05
N ARG A 299 2.13 17.75 12.15
CA ARG A 299 3.51 18.20 11.95
C ARG A 299 4.51 17.53 12.90
N PRO A 300 4.42 17.69 14.25
CA PRO A 300 5.39 17.08 15.16
C PRO A 300 5.40 15.56 15.06
N THR A 301 4.24 14.96 14.88
CA THR A 301 4.10 13.49 14.74
C THR A 301 4.83 12.98 13.49
N LEU A 302 4.66 13.63 12.34
CA LEU A 302 5.35 13.25 11.10
C LEU A 302 6.86 13.45 11.21
N VAL A 303 7.32 14.54 11.84
CA VAL A 303 8.73 14.80 12.07
C VAL A 303 9.36 13.70 12.93
N VAL A 304 8.73 13.35 14.05
CA VAL A 304 9.26 12.31 14.97
C VAL A 304 9.30 10.95 14.27
N VAL A 305 8.22 10.53 13.61
CA VAL A 305 8.18 9.22 12.94
C VAL A 305 9.16 9.15 11.77
N ALA A 306 9.31 10.22 11.00
CA ALA A 306 10.29 10.27 9.93
C ALA A 306 11.73 10.27 10.46
N ALA A 307 12.01 10.96 11.59
CA ALA A 307 13.31 10.94 12.25
C ALA A 307 13.68 9.55 12.78
N VAL A 308 12.72 8.83 13.38
CA VAL A 308 12.89 7.39 13.74
C VAL A 308 13.22 6.58 12.49
N GLY A 309 12.54 6.88 11.37
CA GLY A 309 12.83 6.24 10.08
C GLY A 309 14.25 6.51 9.57
N VAL A 310 14.79 7.71 9.77
CA VAL A 310 16.21 8.02 9.46
C VAL A 310 17.13 7.18 10.32
N LEU A 311 16.98 7.23 11.64
CA LEU A 311 17.86 6.52 12.57
C LEU A 311 17.87 5.01 12.32
N THR A 312 16.70 4.43 12.06
CA THR A 312 16.59 3.00 11.79
C THR A 312 17.20 2.59 10.44
N LEU A 313 17.14 3.44 9.41
CA LEU A 313 17.81 3.16 8.13
C LEU A 313 19.34 3.28 8.25
N LEU A 314 19.81 4.26 9.01
CA LEU A 314 21.26 4.42 9.27
C LEU A 314 21.81 3.28 10.12
N ALA A 315 20.98 2.61 10.92
CA ALA A 315 21.38 1.48 11.74
C ALA A 315 21.46 0.16 10.94
N VAL A 316 20.88 0.07 9.73
CA VAL A 316 20.87 -1.16 8.92
C VAL A 316 22.29 -1.72 8.70
N PRO A 317 23.30 -0.95 8.24
CA PRO A 317 24.62 -1.50 7.94
C PRO A 317 25.45 -1.92 9.16
N VAL A 318 25.01 -1.58 10.36
CA VAL A 318 25.72 -1.90 11.63
C VAL A 318 24.92 -2.86 12.51
N ALA A 319 23.76 -3.33 12.03
CA ALA A 319 22.92 -4.27 12.76
C ALA A 319 23.53 -5.68 12.65
N ASP A 320 23.71 -6.34 13.78
CA ASP A 320 24.21 -7.71 13.83
C ASP A 320 23.38 -8.56 14.81
N GLY A 321 23.18 -9.79 14.42
CA GLY A 321 22.43 -10.76 15.23
C GLY A 321 20.90 -10.67 15.05
N ARG A 322 20.27 -11.86 15.08
CA ARG A 322 18.81 -12.01 14.85
C ARG A 322 17.92 -11.15 15.75
N PRO A 323 18.17 -11.02 17.07
CA PRO A 323 17.33 -10.19 17.94
C PRO A 323 17.39 -8.70 17.57
N VAL A 324 18.58 -8.20 17.17
CA VAL A 324 18.76 -6.81 16.73
C VAL A 324 17.97 -6.57 15.44
N TRP A 325 18.05 -7.49 14.48
CA TRP A 325 17.28 -7.41 13.25
C TRP A 325 15.77 -7.40 13.49
N VAL A 326 15.25 -8.24 14.38
CA VAL A 326 13.82 -8.25 14.73
C VAL A 326 13.40 -6.90 15.33
N GLY A 327 14.17 -6.35 16.26
CA GLY A 327 13.88 -5.04 16.87
C GLY A 327 13.99 -3.89 15.86
N LEU A 328 15.03 -3.88 15.03
CA LEU A 328 15.25 -2.85 14.01
C LEU A 328 14.14 -2.85 12.95
N VAL A 329 13.76 -4.03 12.45
CA VAL A 329 12.72 -4.17 11.42
C VAL A 329 11.34 -3.83 12.00
N PHE A 330 11.06 -4.15 13.28
CA PHE A 330 9.86 -3.67 13.97
C PHE A 330 9.79 -2.14 13.98
N LEU A 331 10.89 -1.47 14.34
CA LEU A 331 10.98 -0.01 14.33
C LEU A 331 10.91 0.57 12.91
N LEU A 332 11.52 -0.07 11.91
CA LEU A 332 11.37 0.30 10.50
C LEU A 332 9.91 0.27 10.05
N GLY A 333 9.09 -0.61 10.62
CA GLY A 333 7.65 -0.67 10.39
C GLY A 333 6.89 0.59 10.81
N THR A 334 7.40 1.37 11.79
CA THR A 334 6.74 2.60 12.26
C THR A 334 6.51 3.60 11.13
N ARG A 335 7.33 3.57 10.09
CA ARG A 335 7.23 4.39 8.89
C ARG A 335 5.88 4.25 8.17
N MET A 336 5.21 3.09 8.28
CA MET A 336 3.90 2.86 7.62
C MET A 336 2.81 3.81 8.12
N ALA A 337 2.99 4.45 9.27
CA ALA A 337 2.08 5.45 9.80
C ALA A 337 2.20 6.84 9.12
N ILE A 338 3.28 7.11 8.37
CA ILE A 338 3.51 8.40 7.70
C ILE A 338 2.44 8.67 6.64
N ALA A 339 2.17 7.69 5.78
CA ALA A 339 1.25 7.89 4.65
C ALA A 339 -0.18 8.23 5.10
N PRO A 340 -0.84 7.52 6.04
CA PRO A 340 -2.18 7.89 6.51
C PRO A 340 -2.25 9.29 7.09
N VAL A 341 -1.29 9.69 7.93
CA VAL A 341 -1.27 11.02 8.55
C VAL A 341 -1.04 12.12 7.51
N THR A 342 -0.10 11.90 6.57
CA THR A 342 0.14 12.87 5.49
C THR A 342 -1.06 12.99 4.56
N ASN A 343 -1.71 11.87 4.22
CA ASN A 343 -2.92 11.87 3.39
C ASN A 343 -4.03 12.71 4.02
N ALA A 344 -4.33 12.49 5.29
CA ALA A 344 -5.34 13.26 6.02
C ALA A 344 -4.98 14.76 6.07
N TYR A 345 -3.68 15.07 6.30
CA TYR A 345 -3.17 16.44 6.34
C TYR A 345 -3.33 17.16 5.00
N VAL A 346 -3.01 16.51 3.88
CA VAL A 346 -3.12 17.08 2.52
C VAL A 346 -4.57 17.23 2.11
N VAL A 347 -5.39 16.19 2.25
CA VAL A 347 -6.80 16.18 1.85
C VAL A 347 -7.58 17.31 2.55
N ALA A 348 -7.30 17.56 3.84
CA ALA A 348 -7.94 18.65 4.59
C ALA A 348 -7.59 20.07 4.09
N ARG A 349 -6.57 20.20 3.22
CA ARG A 349 -6.07 21.49 2.68
C ARG A 349 -6.32 21.68 1.20
N LEU A 350 -6.85 20.68 0.53
CA LEU A 350 -7.26 20.78 -0.87
C LEU A 350 -8.59 21.53 -1.00
N PRO A 351 -8.77 22.32 -2.08
CA PRO A 351 -10.03 23.00 -2.36
C PRO A 351 -11.18 21.98 -2.43
N PRO A 352 -12.34 22.26 -1.80
CA PRO A 352 -13.45 21.30 -1.72
C PRO A 352 -13.98 20.84 -3.09
N ASP A 353 -14.01 21.76 -4.05
CA ASP A 353 -14.52 21.56 -5.42
C ASP A 353 -13.73 20.54 -6.26
N VAL A 354 -12.44 20.35 -5.96
CA VAL A 354 -11.54 19.45 -6.73
C VAL A 354 -10.83 18.44 -5.82
N ARG A 355 -11.19 18.33 -4.55
CA ARG A 355 -10.46 17.59 -3.52
C ARG A 355 -10.14 16.16 -3.90
N GLY A 356 -11.15 15.37 -4.25
CA GLY A 356 -11.00 13.95 -4.56
C GLY A 356 -10.09 13.71 -5.77
N ALA A 357 -10.39 14.42 -6.85
CA ALA A 357 -9.67 14.28 -8.12
C ALA A 357 -8.25 14.83 -8.05
N ALA A 358 -8.04 16.00 -7.41
CA ALA A 358 -6.71 16.57 -7.21
C ALA A 358 -5.85 15.66 -6.32
N TRP A 359 -6.44 15.07 -5.25
CA TRP A 359 -5.74 14.12 -4.42
C TRP A 359 -5.37 12.85 -5.19
N GLY A 360 -6.30 12.29 -5.97
CA GLY A 360 -6.04 11.11 -6.81
C GLY A 360 -4.87 11.33 -7.76
N LEU A 361 -4.85 12.47 -8.47
CA LEU A 361 -3.78 12.81 -9.40
C LEU A 361 -2.44 13.06 -8.69
N LEU A 362 -2.43 13.84 -7.61
CA LEU A 362 -1.24 14.05 -6.79
C LEU A 362 -0.69 12.70 -6.30
N ARG A 363 -1.53 11.86 -5.74
CA ARG A 363 -1.15 10.55 -5.23
C ARG A 363 -0.55 9.67 -6.34
N THR A 364 -1.10 9.69 -7.54
CA THR A 364 -0.53 9.00 -8.70
C THR A 364 0.91 9.43 -8.94
N CYS A 365 1.16 10.74 -9.02
CA CYS A 365 2.51 11.27 -9.25
C CYS A 365 3.48 10.88 -8.12
N LEU A 366 3.05 11.04 -6.85
CA LEU A 366 3.89 10.75 -5.68
C LEU A 366 4.29 9.26 -5.61
N PHE A 367 3.34 8.35 -5.86
CA PHE A 367 3.61 6.92 -5.87
C PHE A 367 4.44 6.49 -7.09
N LEU A 368 4.24 7.12 -8.25
CA LEU A 368 5.01 6.81 -9.46
C LEU A 368 6.49 7.11 -9.24
N VAL A 369 6.80 8.30 -8.70
CA VAL A 369 8.18 8.65 -8.33
C VAL A 369 8.69 7.74 -7.21
N GLY A 370 7.86 7.51 -6.16
CA GLY A 370 8.22 6.65 -5.03
C GLY A 370 8.56 5.21 -5.48
N SER A 371 7.87 4.67 -6.48
CA SER A 371 8.10 3.29 -6.95
C SER A 371 9.53 3.06 -7.49
N THR A 372 10.21 4.10 -7.97
CA THR A 372 11.58 4.00 -8.51
C THR A 372 12.65 3.71 -7.45
N GLY A 373 12.31 3.82 -6.17
CA GLY A 373 13.22 3.49 -5.07
C GLY A 373 13.74 2.05 -5.10
N SER A 374 12.95 1.11 -5.64
CA SER A 374 13.39 -0.28 -5.80
C SER A 374 14.52 -0.42 -6.84
N VAL A 375 14.41 0.22 -7.99
CA VAL A 375 15.50 0.21 -9.01
C VAL A 375 16.74 0.91 -8.46
N PHE A 376 16.58 2.01 -7.72
CA PHE A 376 17.70 2.73 -7.11
C PHE A 376 18.49 1.82 -6.17
N VAL A 377 17.85 1.12 -5.25
CA VAL A 377 18.54 0.19 -4.33
C VAL A 377 19.16 -0.96 -5.10
N GLY A 378 18.47 -1.51 -6.09
CA GLY A 378 19.01 -2.57 -6.94
C GLY A 378 20.28 -2.15 -7.67
N ALA A 379 20.29 -0.99 -8.31
CA ALA A 379 21.46 -0.46 -9.02
C ALA A 379 22.66 -0.20 -8.08
N MET A 380 22.40 0.27 -6.85
CA MET A 380 23.46 0.41 -5.85
C MET A 380 24.01 -0.95 -5.38
N ALA A 381 23.14 -1.94 -5.24
CA ALA A 381 23.54 -3.30 -4.88
C ALA A 381 24.40 -3.96 -5.98
N ASP A 382 24.12 -3.70 -7.27
CA ASP A 382 24.91 -4.18 -8.40
C ASP A 382 26.29 -3.52 -8.46
N ALA A 383 26.45 -2.34 -7.88
CA ALA A 383 27.72 -1.64 -7.72
C ALA A 383 28.48 -2.03 -6.44
N ASP A 384 28.12 -3.14 -5.78
CA ASP A 384 28.67 -3.60 -4.49
C ASP A 384 28.53 -2.56 -3.35
N ARG A 385 27.46 -1.73 -3.42
CA ARG A 385 27.18 -0.64 -2.46
C ARG A 385 25.86 -0.85 -1.73
N PHE A 386 25.56 -2.07 -1.31
CA PHE A 386 24.27 -2.39 -0.72
C PHE A 386 24.04 -1.62 0.59
N ASP A 387 25.04 -1.56 1.48
CA ASP A 387 24.99 -0.77 2.72
C ASP A 387 24.80 0.72 2.44
N ALA A 388 25.56 1.24 1.47
CA ALA A 388 25.42 2.63 1.05
C ALA A 388 24.02 2.95 0.49
N ALA A 389 23.32 1.98 -0.09
CA ALA A 389 21.94 2.15 -0.52
C ALA A 389 21.03 2.47 0.67
N PHE A 390 21.10 1.73 1.78
CA PHE A 390 20.30 1.99 2.98
C PHE A 390 20.68 3.32 3.65
N LEU A 391 21.98 3.66 3.68
CA LEU A 391 22.40 4.99 4.15
C LEU A 391 21.84 6.12 3.28
N ALA A 392 21.84 5.94 1.96
CA ALA A 392 21.23 6.90 1.02
C ALA A 392 19.71 7.03 1.24
N LEU A 393 19.00 5.90 1.48
CA LEU A 393 17.58 5.95 1.85
C LEU A 393 17.37 6.71 3.17
N GLY A 394 18.29 6.60 4.11
CA GLY A 394 18.34 7.39 5.34
C GLY A 394 18.44 8.90 5.05
N GLY A 395 19.38 9.29 4.19
CA GLY A 395 19.54 10.67 3.71
C GLY A 395 18.30 11.21 2.99
N ILE A 396 17.73 10.43 2.09
CA ILE A 396 16.48 10.76 1.39
C ILE A 396 15.30 10.93 2.40
N THR A 397 15.24 10.06 3.42
CA THR A 397 14.24 10.19 4.49
C THR A 397 14.49 11.46 5.34
N ALA A 398 15.74 11.87 5.54
CA ALA A 398 16.06 13.12 6.23
C ALA A 398 15.53 14.35 5.47
N VAL A 399 15.54 14.33 4.13
CA VAL A 399 14.86 15.38 3.33
C VAL A 399 13.35 15.39 3.61
N ALA A 400 12.72 14.22 3.77
CA ALA A 400 11.30 14.17 4.17
C ALA A 400 11.08 14.78 5.57
N VAL A 401 12.00 14.58 6.53
CA VAL A 401 11.94 15.24 7.86
C VAL A 401 11.94 16.76 7.70
N VAL A 402 12.83 17.31 6.87
CA VAL A 402 12.90 18.76 6.60
C VAL A 402 11.59 19.26 5.98
N CYS A 403 11.03 18.55 5.02
CA CYS A 403 9.74 18.88 4.41
C CYS A 403 8.63 18.90 5.47
N TYR A 404 8.53 17.92 6.34
CA TYR A 404 7.53 17.87 7.40
C TYR A 404 7.76 18.92 8.49
N ALA A 405 8.99 19.24 8.83
CA ALA A 405 9.32 20.33 9.75
C ALA A 405 8.90 21.72 9.22
N GLY A 406 8.89 21.89 7.89
CA GLY A 406 8.42 23.10 7.22
C GLY A 406 6.90 23.30 7.17
N LEU A 407 6.11 22.32 7.62
CA LEU A 407 4.64 22.40 7.66
C LEU A 407 4.20 23.42 8.71
N THR A 408 3.11 24.15 8.43
CA THR A 408 2.52 25.04 9.44
C THR A 408 1.80 24.23 10.53
N PRO A 409 1.99 24.57 11.80
CA PRO A 409 1.22 23.98 12.89
C PRO A 409 -0.28 24.20 12.66
N ARG A 410 -1.11 23.26 13.12
CA ARG A 410 -2.55 23.51 13.22
C ARG A 410 -2.71 24.56 14.33
N THR A 411 -3.28 25.72 14.06
CA THR A 411 -3.83 26.56 15.12
C THR A 411 -4.89 25.73 15.84
N PRO A 412 -4.81 25.56 17.18
CA PRO A 412 -5.89 24.93 17.92
C PRO A 412 -7.18 25.69 17.58
N ARG A 413 -8.23 25.00 17.16
CA ARG A 413 -9.57 25.59 17.21
C ARG A 413 -9.89 25.70 18.70
N LEU A 414 -9.86 26.94 19.22
CA LEU A 414 -10.44 27.30 20.50
C LEU A 414 -11.94 27.01 20.46
#